data_dd17c04722dc932fed1230bc4fb847ae
#
_entry.id   dd17c04722dc932fed1230bc4fb847ae
#
_cell.length_a   1.000
_cell.length_b   1.000
_cell.length_c   1.000
_cell.angle_alpha   90.00
_cell.angle_beta   90.00
_cell.angle_gamma   90.00
#
_symmetry.space_group_name_H-M   'P 1'
#
loop_
_entity.id
_entity.type
_entity.pdbx_description
1 polymer ?
#
loop_
_entity_poly.entity_id
_entity_poly.type
_entity_poly.pdbx_seq_one_letter_code
_entity_poly.pdbx_strand_id
1 'polypeptide(L)'
;MLFNETVYKLRAKVGISQEKLAEALSVSRQAIQKWESGASMPDIENLVAIAKFFDVSVDYLLSGIDSRDTELLRITHNTLPTYSKQPTWEAYFKQLPIEYRQCLDEGKDVSVYEKFFDAVNSMPDTPEKDDAANIIFRIVENAPPVRNYKYTEPSELDKIFELGDGYKCEGTAPDGDALLDKIHGGWLGRICGCLLGKPVEGIHKGTLDCILKRTGNYPLHRYLNREEMTEEVCNGLSFPINKRAYPKDYLAMPVDDDTNYIVLGYRIVKDYGREFTAADVASAWLKLQSKDAYCTAERVAFRNFVNGYLPPASAHYKNPYREWIGAQIRGDYFGYINPCNPKTAADMAFRDASISHVKNGIYGEMWASAMIACAFGSDDIKSVIRGGLAYVPKTSRLYEAVNRIIGYYDSGMSYDDCMNDIRTRWNEADGHDWCHTISNAEIVAMSLLFGKKDYGKTICMAVTPGFDTDCNAATAGSVLGVMLGAAALPAEWTAQVGDTLHTSIFGVGTVSISEMAKKTLNHLAKEEE
;
A
#
# COMPACT_ATOMS: atom_id res chain seq x y z
N MET A 1 -2.15 -41.44 22.21
CA MET A 1 -1.83 -42.20 23.44
C MET A 1 -2.96 -43.21 23.67
N LEU A 2 -2.67 -44.41 24.09
CA LEU A 2 -3.71 -45.41 24.36
C LEU A 2 -4.33 -45.16 25.73
N PHE A 3 -5.59 -45.50 25.95
CA PHE A 3 -6.33 -45.32 27.20
C PHE A 3 -5.53 -45.74 28.44
N ASN A 4 -4.94 -46.92 28.39
CA ASN A 4 -4.15 -47.48 29.48
C ASN A 4 -2.97 -46.57 29.92
N GLU A 5 -2.27 -46.00 28.95
CA GLU A 5 -1.16 -45.08 29.20
C GLU A 5 -1.67 -43.78 29.83
N THR A 6 -2.83 -43.28 29.37
CA THR A 6 -3.42 -42.03 29.85
C THR A 6 -3.84 -42.18 31.31
N VAL A 7 -4.54 -43.25 31.69
CA VAL A 7 -4.99 -43.49 33.07
C VAL A 7 -3.79 -43.67 33.99
N TYR A 8 -2.78 -44.43 33.57
CA TYR A 8 -1.54 -44.62 34.33
C TYR A 8 -0.85 -43.26 34.62
N LYS A 9 -0.70 -42.44 33.59
CA LYS A 9 -0.07 -41.09 33.71
C LYS A 9 -0.85 -40.16 34.61
N LEU A 10 -2.18 -40.13 34.52
CA LEU A 10 -3.02 -39.33 35.38
C LEU A 10 -2.90 -39.75 36.83
N ARG A 11 -2.98 -41.07 37.11
CA ARG A 11 -2.81 -41.56 38.47
C ARG A 11 -1.42 -41.25 39.02
N ALA A 12 -0.37 -41.47 38.25
CA ALA A 12 1.00 -41.16 38.64
C ALA A 12 1.21 -39.65 38.89
N LYS A 13 0.61 -38.81 38.08
CA LYS A 13 0.66 -37.35 38.24
C LYS A 13 0.03 -36.87 39.56
N VAL A 14 -1.08 -37.51 39.97
CA VAL A 14 -1.74 -37.22 41.23
C VAL A 14 -1.04 -37.93 42.43
N GLY A 15 -0.12 -38.86 42.16
CA GLY A 15 0.68 -39.54 43.18
C GLY A 15 -0.09 -40.53 44.03
N ILE A 16 -1.16 -41.15 43.51
CA ILE A 16 -1.99 -42.13 44.24
C ILE A 16 -1.68 -43.56 43.79
N SER A 17 -1.90 -44.53 44.70
CA SER A 17 -1.74 -45.98 44.37
C SER A 17 -2.95 -46.50 43.58
N GLN A 18 -2.79 -47.68 42.93
CA GLN A 18 -3.90 -48.37 42.30
C GLN A 18 -5.03 -48.71 43.29
N GLU A 19 -4.70 -49.03 44.55
CA GLU A 19 -5.64 -49.27 45.64
C GLU A 19 -6.50 -48.02 45.90
N LYS A 20 -5.86 -46.84 46.07
CA LYS A 20 -6.56 -45.59 46.30
C LYS A 20 -7.47 -45.18 45.15
N LEU A 21 -7.02 -45.39 43.91
CA LEU A 21 -7.86 -45.15 42.74
C LEU A 21 -9.05 -46.11 42.68
N ALA A 22 -8.82 -47.40 43.00
CA ALA A 22 -9.87 -48.42 43.03
C ALA A 22 -10.93 -48.09 44.10
N GLU A 23 -10.50 -47.69 45.30
CA GLU A 23 -11.38 -47.22 46.36
C GLU A 23 -12.23 -46.02 45.94
N ALA A 24 -11.60 -45.00 45.36
CA ALA A 24 -12.28 -43.79 44.89
C ALA A 24 -13.33 -44.07 43.80
N LEU A 25 -13.07 -45.04 42.93
CA LEU A 25 -13.97 -45.43 41.85
C LEU A 25 -14.92 -46.59 42.23
N SER A 26 -14.85 -47.09 43.47
CA SER A 26 -15.66 -48.20 43.96
C SER A 26 -15.50 -49.48 43.14
N VAL A 27 -14.29 -49.75 42.67
CA VAL A 27 -13.95 -50.95 41.87
C VAL A 27 -12.83 -51.74 42.52
N SER A 28 -12.55 -52.95 42.04
CA SER A 28 -11.42 -53.73 42.54
C SER A 28 -10.06 -53.19 42.04
N ARG A 29 -8.99 -53.34 42.85
CA ARG A 29 -7.62 -53.04 42.42
C ARG A 29 -7.25 -53.78 41.14
N GLN A 30 -7.72 -55.03 40.99
CA GLN A 30 -7.50 -55.83 39.81
C GLN A 30 -8.11 -55.21 38.56
N ALA A 31 -9.25 -54.52 38.65
CA ALA A 31 -9.83 -53.77 37.53
C ALA A 31 -8.91 -52.63 37.10
N ILE A 32 -8.41 -51.81 38.06
CA ILE A 32 -7.46 -50.74 37.74
C ILE A 32 -6.18 -51.31 37.07
N GLN A 33 -5.65 -52.41 37.60
CA GLN A 33 -4.46 -53.07 37.05
C GLN A 33 -4.69 -53.54 35.62
N LYS A 34 -5.86 -54.12 35.30
CA LYS A 34 -6.22 -54.54 33.96
C LYS A 34 -6.36 -53.35 33.00
N TRP A 35 -6.94 -52.27 33.47
CA TRP A 35 -7.13 -51.06 32.68
C TRP A 35 -5.78 -50.41 32.35
N GLU A 36 -4.88 -50.27 33.33
CA GLU A 36 -3.57 -49.66 33.13
C GLU A 36 -2.60 -50.56 32.33
N SER A 37 -2.82 -51.88 32.35
CA SER A 37 -2.04 -52.82 31.53
C SER A 37 -2.58 -52.98 30.10
N GLY A 38 -3.76 -52.43 29.83
CA GLY A 38 -4.45 -52.60 28.53
C GLY A 38 -5.10 -53.98 28.35
N ALA A 39 -5.16 -54.80 29.42
CA ALA A 39 -5.78 -56.14 29.36
C ALA A 39 -7.32 -56.10 29.24
N SER A 40 -7.95 -55.00 29.66
CA SER A 40 -9.37 -54.74 29.45
C SER A 40 -9.66 -53.23 29.46
N MET A 41 -10.81 -52.86 28.88
CA MET A 41 -11.36 -51.50 28.98
C MET A 41 -12.40 -51.44 30.09
N PRO A 42 -12.58 -50.30 30.79
CA PRO A 42 -13.73 -50.08 31.65
C PRO A 42 -15.02 -49.97 30.84
N ASP A 43 -16.16 -50.26 31.48
CA ASP A 43 -17.44 -49.91 30.92
C ASP A 43 -17.67 -48.38 30.91
N ILE A 44 -18.77 -47.95 30.32
CA ILE A 44 -19.06 -46.52 30.12
C ILE A 44 -19.22 -45.81 31.49
N GLU A 45 -19.82 -46.46 32.49
CA GLU A 45 -20.02 -45.85 33.81
C GLU A 45 -18.68 -45.61 34.50
N ASN A 46 -17.78 -46.57 34.45
CA ASN A 46 -16.43 -46.44 34.98
C ASN A 46 -15.56 -45.48 34.20
N LEU A 47 -15.70 -45.39 32.86
CA LEU A 47 -15.03 -44.39 32.03
C LEU A 47 -15.41 -42.97 32.47
N VAL A 48 -16.71 -42.72 32.69
CA VAL A 48 -17.21 -41.41 33.16
C VAL A 48 -16.75 -41.13 34.60
N ALA A 49 -16.69 -42.15 35.43
CA ALA A 49 -16.19 -42.02 36.83
C ALA A 49 -14.70 -41.65 36.86
N ILE A 50 -13.86 -42.31 36.02
CA ILE A 50 -12.44 -42.01 35.84
C ILE A 50 -12.27 -40.55 35.33
N ALA A 51 -13.04 -40.14 34.32
CA ALA A 51 -12.98 -38.80 33.78
C ALA A 51 -13.29 -37.74 34.85
N LYS A 52 -14.36 -37.94 35.60
CA LYS A 52 -14.73 -37.05 36.70
C LYS A 52 -13.69 -37.00 37.82
N PHE A 53 -13.13 -38.15 38.19
CA PHE A 53 -12.13 -38.23 39.24
C PHE A 53 -10.85 -37.44 38.92
N PHE A 54 -10.40 -37.50 37.66
CA PHE A 54 -9.21 -36.78 37.19
C PHE A 54 -9.52 -35.39 36.62
N ASP A 55 -10.76 -34.96 36.61
CA ASP A 55 -11.23 -33.71 36.01
C ASP A 55 -10.78 -33.55 34.56
N VAL A 56 -10.97 -34.59 33.75
CA VAL A 56 -10.66 -34.65 32.32
C VAL A 56 -11.88 -35.10 31.52
N SER A 57 -11.87 -34.86 30.20
CA SER A 57 -12.91 -35.37 29.31
C SER A 57 -12.73 -36.88 29.05
N VAL A 58 -13.83 -37.57 28.75
CA VAL A 58 -13.76 -38.99 28.31
C VAL A 58 -12.92 -39.11 27.02
N ASP A 59 -13.01 -38.13 26.13
CA ASP A 59 -12.18 -38.08 24.92
C ASP A 59 -10.69 -38.02 25.23
N TYR A 60 -10.30 -37.26 26.26
CA TYR A 60 -8.93 -37.21 26.73
C TYR A 60 -8.46 -38.57 27.26
N LEU A 61 -9.31 -39.27 28.00
CA LEU A 61 -8.97 -40.62 28.47
C LEU A 61 -8.75 -41.61 27.31
N LEU A 62 -9.55 -41.52 26.25
CA LEU A 62 -9.52 -42.47 25.14
C LEU A 62 -8.43 -42.14 24.09
N SER A 63 -8.19 -40.86 23.83
CA SER A 63 -7.28 -40.40 22.77
C SER A 63 -5.97 -39.80 23.29
N GLY A 64 -5.92 -39.44 24.57
CA GLY A 64 -4.82 -38.68 25.16
C GLY A 64 -4.80 -37.20 24.69
N ILE A 65 -5.86 -36.75 24.04
CA ILE A 65 -6.00 -35.38 23.53
C ILE A 65 -7.21 -34.74 24.22
N ASP A 66 -7.03 -33.64 24.92
CA ASP A 66 -8.14 -32.89 25.49
C ASP A 66 -8.94 -32.24 24.36
N SER A 67 -10.25 -32.49 24.33
CA SER A 67 -11.13 -31.86 23.34
C SER A 67 -11.14 -30.35 23.47
N ARG A 68 -10.91 -29.81 24.69
CA ARG A 68 -10.76 -28.37 24.93
C ARG A 68 -9.45 -27.86 24.31
N ASP A 69 -8.36 -28.60 24.43
CA ASP A 69 -7.08 -28.27 23.79
C ASP A 69 -7.19 -28.37 22.27
N THR A 70 -7.94 -29.37 21.78
CA THR A 70 -8.22 -29.52 20.36
C THR A 70 -9.05 -28.38 19.83
N GLU A 71 -10.07 -27.92 20.56
CA GLU A 71 -10.88 -26.78 20.17
C GLU A 71 -10.08 -25.48 20.22
N LEU A 72 -9.26 -25.27 21.23
CA LEU A 72 -8.35 -24.13 21.33
C LEU A 72 -7.32 -24.16 20.18
N LEU A 73 -6.75 -25.32 19.89
CA LEU A 73 -5.86 -25.50 18.73
C LEU A 73 -6.58 -25.24 17.40
N ARG A 74 -7.84 -25.67 17.28
CA ARG A 74 -8.69 -25.37 16.13
C ARG A 74 -8.96 -23.88 15.97
N ILE A 75 -9.33 -23.19 17.05
CA ILE A 75 -9.53 -21.74 17.05
C ILE A 75 -8.22 -21.05 16.69
N THR A 76 -7.12 -21.40 17.33
CA THR A 76 -5.80 -20.84 17.06
C THR A 76 -5.37 -21.12 15.62
N HIS A 77 -5.56 -22.35 15.13
CA HIS A 77 -5.23 -22.69 13.74
C HIS A 77 -6.09 -21.94 12.72
N ASN A 78 -7.36 -21.70 13.02
CA ASN A 78 -8.25 -20.93 12.14
C ASN A 78 -7.98 -19.41 12.17
N THR A 79 -7.37 -18.91 13.24
CA THR A 79 -6.98 -17.50 13.37
C THR A 79 -5.57 -17.22 12.87
N LEU A 80 -4.71 -18.24 12.77
CA LEU A 80 -3.39 -18.09 12.19
C LEU A 80 -3.49 -17.84 10.67
N PRO A 81 -2.76 -16.86 10.13
CA PRO A 81 -2.63 -16.69 8.70
C PRO A 81 -2.07 -17.96 8.08
N THR A 82 -2.78 -18.53 7.10
CA THR A 82 -2.25 -19.65 6.33
C THR A 82 -1.73 -19.14 5.00
N TYR A 83 -0.61 -19.67 4.52
CA TYR A 83 -0.02 -19.27 3.24
C TYR A 83 -0.98 -19.45 2.05
N SER A 84 -1.88 -20.43 2.12
CA SER A 84 -2.89 -20.69 1.10
C SER A 84 -4.01 -19.64 1.05
N LYS A 85 -4.20 -18.85 2.12
CA LYS A 85 -5.24 -17.82 2.25
C LYS A 85 -4.72 -16.40 2.08
N GLN A 86 -3.39 -16.22 2.12
CA GLN A 86 -2.78 -14.92 1.90
C GLN A 86 -2.81 -14.57 0.41
N PRO A 87 -3.11 -13.32 0.02
CA PRO A 87 -2.83 -12.86 -1.34
C PRO A 87 -1.38 -13.17 -1.72
N THR A 88 -1.16 -13.52 -2.97
CA THR A 88 0.18 -13.90 -3.47
C THR A 88 1.21 -12.83 -3.16
N TRP A 89 0.84 -11.55 -3.33
CA TRP A 89 1.70 -10.40 -3.11
C TRP A 89 1.96 -10.08 -1.62
N GLU A 90 1.22 -10.67 -0.69
CA GLU A 90 1.46 -10.44 0.76
C GLU A 90 2.55 -11.38 1.33
N ALA A 91 2.80 -12.50 0.68
CA ALA A 91 3.77 -13.49 1.14
C ALA A 91 5.16 -13.24 0.53
N TYR A 92 6.15 -12.86 1.35
CA TYR A 92 7.51 -12.53 0.88
C TYR A 92 8.13 -13.61 -0.01
N PHE A 93 7.99 -14.89 0.36
CA PHE A 93 8.54 -16.02 -0.39
C PHE A 93 7.94 -16.20 -1.80
N LYS A 94 6.80 -15.53 -2.09
CA LYS A 94 6.17 -15.49 -3.42
C LYS A 94 6.59 -14.28 -4.25
N GLN A 95 7.32 -13.35 -3.65
CA GLN A 95 7.72 -12.08 -4.25
C GLN A 95 9.23 -11.98 -4.46
N LEU A 96 9.91 -13.12 -4.48
CA LEU A 96 11.37 -13.17 -4.68
C LEU A 96 11.84 -12.58 -6.02
N PRO A 97 11.10 -12.72 -7.14
CA PRO A 97 11.46 -12.02 -8.38
C PRO A 97 11.42 -10.50 -8.24
N ILE A 98 10.41 -9.96 -7.53
CA ILE A 98 10.30 -8.52 -7.24
C ILE A 98 11.46 -8.08 -6.34
N GLU A 99 11.75 -8.83 -5.27
CA GLU A 99 12.88 -8.53 -4.37
C GLU A 99 14.22 -8.54 -5.12
N TYR A 100 14.44 -9.51 -5.99
CA TYR A 100 15.68 -9.59 -6.79
C TYR A 100 15.83 -8.35 -7.67
N ARG A 101 14.78 -7.99 -8.42
CA ARG A 101 14.77 -6.81 -9.29
C ARG A 101 14.97 -5.54 -8.48
N GLN A 102 14.26 -5.37 -7.36
CA GLN A 102 14.41 -4.24 -6.46
C GLN A 102 15.86 -4.10 -5.95
N CYS A 103 16.51 -5.21 -5.60
CA CYS A 103 17.91 -5.19 -5.17
C CYS A 103 18.86 -4.68 -6.28
N LEU A 104 18.66 -5.14 -7.53
CA LEU A 104 19.47 -4.68 -8.66
C LEU A 104 19.28 -3.18 -8.91
N ASP A 105 18.05 -2.70 -8.86
CA ASP A 105 17.73 -1.29 -9.05
C ASP A 105 18.31 -0.39 -7.96
N GLU A 106 18.36 -0.87 -6.72
CA GLU A 106 19.01 -0.18 -5.60
C GLU A 106 20.56 -0.24 -5.63
N GLY A 107 21.12 -0.98 -6.57
CA GLY A 107 22.56 -1.22 -6.66
C GLY A 107 23.11 -2.14 -5.59
N LYS A 108 22.32 -3.09 -5.09
CA LYS A 108 22.81 -4.17 -4.21
C LYS A 108 23.42 -5.29 -5.05
N ASP A 109 24.60 -5.77 -4.65
CA ASP A 109 25.30 -6.85 -5.35
C ASP A 109 24.74 -8.23 -4.96
N VAL A 110 23.62 -8.59 -5.58
CA VAL A 110 22.94 -9.88 -5.41
C VAL A 110 23.04 -10.78 -6.64
N SER A 111 23.72 -10.34 -7.71
CA SER A 111 23.77 -11.06 -8.99
C SER A 111 24.32 -12.46 -8.88
N VAL A 112 25.27 -12.70 -7.99
CA VAL A 112 25.85 -14.02 -7.74
C VAL A 112 24.84 -15.02 -7.12
N TYR A 113 23.73 -14.53 -6.58
CA TYR A 113 22.68 -15.32 -5.94
C TYR A 113 21.45 -15.54 -6.84
N GLU A 114 21.44 -15.06 -8.09
CA GLU A 114 20.30 -15.18 -9.03
C GLU A 114 19.73 -16.62 -9.06
N LYS A 115 20.58 -17.61 -9.28
CA LYS A 115 20.17 -19.02 -9.31
C LYS A 115 19.57 -19.51 -7.99
N PHE A 116 19.98 -18.93 -6.86
CA PHE A 116 19.41 -19.26 -5.57
C PHE A 116 18.01 -18.65 -5.41
N PHE A 117 17.81 -17.39 -5.83
CA PHE A 117 16.47 -16.79 -5.91
C PHE A 117 15.53 -17.64 -6.78
N ASP A 118 15.97 -18.05 -7.98
CA ASP A 118 15.18 -18.88 -8.89
C ASP A 118 14.84 -20.24 -8.29
N ALA A 119 15.82 -20.90 -7.66
CA ALA A 119 15.61 -22.19 -7.01
C ALA A 119 14.55 -22.10 -5.91
N VAL A 120 14.66 -21.12 -5.02
CA VAL A 120 13.68 -20.92 -3.93
C VAL A 120 12.32 -20.51 -4.48
N ASN A 121 12.28 -19.62 -5.49
CA ASN A 121 11.03 -19.22 -6.13
C ASN A 121 10.27 -20.42 -6.73
N SER A 122 11.01 -21.38 -7.27
CA SER A 122 10.46 -22.60 -7.91
C SER A 122 10.00 -23.68 -6.91
N MET A 123 10.29 -23.53 -5.62
CA MET A 123 9.83 -24.48 -4.60
C MET A 123 8.30 -24.44 -4.46
N PRO A 124 7.65 -25.55 -4.08
CA PRO A 124 6.25 -25.55 -3.65
C PRO A 124 6.03 -24.58 -2.48
N ASP A 125 4.83 -24.00 -2.41
CA ASP A 125 4.45 -23.08 -1.35
C ASP A 125 4.27 -23.80 -0.01
N THR A 126 5.37 -24.01 0.70
CA THR A 126 5.46 -24.73 1.97
C THR A 126 6.23 -23.91 3.01
N PRO A 127 6.20 -24.28 4.30
CA PRO A 127 7.02 -23.64 5.34
C PRO A 127 8.53 -23.66 5.01
N GLU A 128 9.02 -24.71 4.36
CA GLU A 128 10.43 -24.84 3.97
C GLU A 128 10.82 -23.78 2.92
N LYS A 129 9.90 -23.41 2.03
CA LYS A 129 10.10 -22.30 1.09
C LYS A 129 10.22 -20.97 1.83
N ASP A 130 9.38 -20.73 2.84
CA ASP A 130 9.47 -19.51 3.67
C ASP A 130 10.80 -19.48 4.45
N ASP A 131 11.26 -20.62 4.99
CA ASP A 131 12.56 -20.71 5.65
C ASP A 131 13.70 -20.40 4.69
N ALA A 132 13.65 -20.91 3.46
CA ALA A 132 14.64 -20.60 2.42
C ALA A 132 14.58 -19.11 2.01
N ALA A 133 13.39 -18.54 1.91
CA ALA A 133 13.21 -17.10 1.66
C ALA A 133 13.75 -16.22 2.80
N ASN A 134 13.73 -16.71 4.05
CA ASN A 134 14.38 -16.04 5.18
C ASN A 134 15.91 -15.98 5.02
N ILE A 135 16.50 -16.99 4.39
CA ILE A 135 17.95 -16.97 4.06
C ILE A 135 18.21 -15.92 2.98
N ILE A 136 17.38 -15.87 1.93
CA ILE A 136 17.46 -14.83 0.88
C ILE A 136 17.37 -13.43 1.50
N PHE A 137 16.41 -13.21 2.40
CA PHE A 137 16.27 -11.91 3.06
C PHE A 137 17.55 -11.49 3.80
N ARG A 138 18.21 -12.41 4.51
CA ARG A 138 19.50 -12.13 5.17
C ARG A 138 20.62 -11.79 4.16
N ILE A 139 20.61 -12.43 3.00
CA ILE A 139 21.55 -12.08 1.91
C ILE A 139 21.27 -10.64 1.46
N VAL A 140 20.01 -10.30 1.20
CA VAL A 140 19.60 -8.95 0.77
C VAL A 140 19.97 -7.88 1.79
N GLU A 141 19.75 -8.14 3.09
CA GLU A 141 20.11 -7.19 4.15
C GLU A 141 21.62 -6.88 4.19
N ASN A 142 22.45 -7.89 3.93
CA ASN A 142 23.90 -7.81 4.04
C ASN A 142 24.60 -7.62 2.67
N ALA A 143 23.85 -7.51 1.58
CA ALA A 143 24.43 -7.34 0.25
C ALA A 143 25.19 -6.00 0.15
N PRO A 144 26.47 -6.03 -0.27
CA PRO A 144 27.23 -4.81 -0.47
C PRO A 144 26.71 -4.03 -1.69
N PRO A 145 27.02 -2.73 -1.80
CA PRO A 145 26.69 -2.00 -3.01
C PRO A 145 27.55 -2.50 -4.19
N VAL A 146 26.94 -2.51 -5.38
CA VAL A 146 27.66 -2.78 -6.63
C VAL A 146 28.78 -1.75 -6.81
N ARG A 147 29.97 -2.22 -7.20
CA ARG A 147 31.10 -1.35 -7.46
C ARG A 147 30.75 -0.35 -8.58
N ASN A 148 30.95 0.94 -8.31
CA ASN A 148 30.63 2.04 -9.22
C ASN A 148 29.14 2.21 -9.53
N TYR A 149 28.25 1.87 -8.57
CA TYR A 149 26.84 2.23 -8.69
C TYR A 149 26.71 3.74 -8.88
N LYS A 150 25.95 4.14 -9.91
CA LYS A 150 25.91 5.53 -10.41
C LYS A 150 25.23 6.50 -9.44
N TYR A 151 24.30 6.02 -8.62
CA TYR A 151 23.42 6.86 -7.84
C TYR A 151 23.81 6.91 -6.36
N THR A 152 23.45 8.01 -5.70
CA THR A 152 23.55 8.17 -4.25
C THR A 152 22.16 8.51 -3.73
N GLU A 153 21.54 7.57 -3.03
CA GLU A 153 20.12 7.59 -2.65
C GLU A 153 19.96 7.31 -1.16
N PRO A 154 20.20 8.31 -0.27
CA PRO A 154 20.01 8.12 1.17
C PRO A 154 18.54 8.03 1.52
N SER A 155 18.22 7.37 2.65
CA SER A 155 16.87 7.37 3.25
C SER A 155 16.77 8.25 4.50
N GLU A 156 17.79 9.03 4.83
CA GLU A 156 17.82 9.95 5.97
C GLU A 156 17.55 11.39 5.49
N LEU A 157 16.61 12.07 6.14
CA LEU A 157 16.10 13.38 5.72
C LEU A 157 17.21 14.43 5.50
N ASP A 158 18.11 14.57 6.44
CA ASP A 158 19.18 15.58 6.35
C ASP A 158 20.07 15.35 5.12
N LYS A 159 20.41 14.09 4.85
CA LYS A 159 21.19 13.71 3.67
C LYS A 159 20.43 13.91 2.36
N ILE A 160 19.10 13.67 2.37
CA ILE A 160 18.23 13.95 1.23
C ILE A 160 18.29 15.43 0.88
N PHE A 161 18.08 16.31 1.88
CA PHE A 161 18.10 17.75 1.67
C PHE A 161 19.48 18.30 1.27
N GLU A 162 20.57 17.74 1.82
CA GLU A 162 21.95 18.10 1.43
C GLU A 162 22.22 17.84 -0.05
N LEU A 163 21.60 16.82 -0.63
CA LEU A 163 21.77 16.44 -2.03
C LEU A 163 20.75 17.09 -2.98
N GLY A 164 19.85 17.92 -2.50
CA GLY A 164 18.92 18.71 -3.32
C GLY A 164 19.65 19.67 -4.27
N ASP A 165 18.96 20.12 -5.32
CA ASP A 165 19.56 21.01 -6.33
C ASP A 165 19.50 22.50 -5.98
N GLY A 166 18.74 22.85 -4.93
CA GLY A 166 18.58 24.23 -4.46
C GLY A 166 17.68 25.09 -5.34
N TYR A 167 16.96 24.52 -6.30
CA TYR A 167 15.98 25.27 -7.10
C TYR A 167 14.89 25.87 -6.21
N LYS A 168 14.48 27.09 -6.50
CA LYS A 168 13.40 27.78 -5.80
C LYS A 168 12.23 27.98 -6.74
N CYS A 169 11.08 27.42 -6.38
CA CYS A 169 9.83 27.73 -7.04
C CYS A 169 9.32 29.06 -6.43
N GLU A 170 9.33 30.10 -7.26
CA GLU A 170 8.87 31.43 -6.83
C GLU A 170 7.35 31.51 -6.90
N GLY A 171 6.75 32.22 -5.96
CA GLY A 171 5.31 32.46 -5.92
C GLY A 171 4.86 32.84 -4.53
N THR A 172 3.66 33.38 -4.46
CA THR A 172 3.00 33.74 -3.20
C THR A 172 1.64 33.07 -3.14
N ALA A 173 1.34 32.42 -2.05
CA ALA A 173 0.02 31.84 -1.84
C ALA A 173 -1.03 32.95 -1.77
N PRO A 174 -2.20 32.78 -2.40
CA PRO A 174 -3.32 33.65 -2.17
C PRO A 174 -3.83 33.50 -0.73
N ASP A 175 -4.68 34.37 -0.29
CA ASP A 175 -5.35 34.33 0.99
C ASP A 175 -6.88 34.18 0.83
N GLY A 176 -7.60 34.07 1.95
CA GLY A 176 -9.05 34.03 2.03
C GLY A 176 -9.72 33.03 1.10
N ASP A 177 -10.76 33.49 0.37
CA ASP A 177 -11.56 32.64 -0.50
C ASP A 177 -10.74 32.04 -1.68
N ALA A 178 -9.75 32.77 -2.18
CA ALA A 178 -8.89 32.29 -3.25
C ALA A 178 -7.98 31.11 -2.79
N LEU A 179 -7.51 31.16 -1.56
CA LEU A 179 -6.76 30.04 -0.98
C LEU A 179 -7.66 28.81 -0.77
N LEU A 180 -8.88 29.03 -0.23
CA LEU A 180 -9.85 27.96 -0.07
C LEU A 180 -10.22 27.32 -1.41
N ASP A 181 -10.42 28.13 -2.46
CA ASP A 181 -10.73 27.63 -3.80
C ASP A 181 -9.61 26.75 -4.35
N LYS A 182 -8.34 27.13 -4.16
CA LYS A 182 -7.19 26.33 -4.55
C LYS A 182 -7.08 25.02 -3.75
N ILE A 183 -7.27 25.07 -2.44
CA ILE A 183 -7.31 23.84 -1.60
C ILE A 183 -8.43 22.92 -2.07
N HIS A 184 -9.62 23.46 -2.28
CA HIS A 184 -10.76 22.69 -2.78
C HIS A 184 -10.48 22.12 -4.18
N GLY A 185 -9.80 22.91 -5.05
CA GLY A 185 -9.33 22.45 -6.35
C GLY A 185 -8.39 21.24 -6.26
N GLY A 186 -7.47 21.25 -5.29
CA GLY A 186 -6.59 20.10 -5.03
C GLY A 186 -7.36 18.84 -4.63
N TRP A 187 -8.24 18.95 -3.63
CA TRP A 187 -9.10 17.85 -3.21
C TRP A 187 -9.94 17.30 -4.36
N LEU A 188 -10.68 18.17 -5.04
CA LEU A 188 -11.60 17.79 -6.10
C LEU A 188 -10.86 17.25 -7.32
N GLY A 189 -9.74 17.90 -7.68
CA GLY A 189 -8.90 17.48 -8.80
C GLY A 189 -8.30 16.10 -8.60
N ARG A 190 -7.81 15.81 -7.39
CA ARG A 190 -7.33 14.46 -7.05
C ARG A 190 -8.42 13.41 -7.21
N ILE A 191 -9.59 13.68 -6.62
CA ILE A 191 -10.71 12.75 -6.61
C ILE A 191 -11.23 12.46 -8.03
N CYS A 192 -11.38 13.49 -8.85
CA CYS A 192 -11.83 13.33 -10.23
C CYS A 192 -10.80 12.56 -11.09
N GLY A 193 -9.51 12.82 -10.88
CA GLY A 193 -8.43 12.08 -11.55
C GLY A 193 -8.42 10.60 -11.17
N CYS A 194 -8.46 10.29 -9.87
CA CYS A 194 -8.56 8.92 -9.37
C CYS A 194 -9.78 8.20 -9.97
N LEU A 195 -10.96 8.83 -9.93
CA LEU A 195 -12.21 8.27 -10.46
C LEU A 195 -12.14 7.95 -11.97
N LEU A 196 -11.31 8.69 -12.74
CA LEU A 196 -11.08 8.39 -14.16
C LEU A 196 -10.25 7.12 -14.35
N GLY A 197 -9.19 6.96 -13.59
CA GLY A 197 -8.26 5.83 -13.71
C GLY A 197 -8.79 4.53 -13.08
N LYS A 198 -9.55 4.63 -11.98
CA LYS A 198 -10.02 3.50 -11.17
C LYS A 198 -10.69 2.35 -11.96
N PRO A 199 -11.57 2.57 -12.94
CA PRO A 199 -12.17 1.45 -13.69
C PRO A 199 -11.16 0.67 -14.54
N VAL A 200 -10.04 1.27 -14.87
CA VAL A 200 -9.04 0.73 -15.79
C VAL A 200 -7.68 0.44 -15.14
N GLU A 201 -7.60 0.55 -13.81
CA GLU A 201 -6.42 0.17 -13.03
C GLU A 201 -6.02 -1.28 -13.29
N GLY A 202 -4.73 -1.52 -13.53
CA GLY A 202 -4.19 -2.83 -13.88
C GLY A 202 -4.52 -3.32 -15.28
N ILE A 203 -5.13 -2.49 -16.13
CA ILE A 203 -5.38 -2.81 -17.53
C ILE A 203 -4.22 -2.26 -18.39
N HIS A 204 -3.55 -3.15 -19.13
CA HIS A 204 -2.47 -2.75 -20.01
C HIS A 204 -2.95 -1.88 -21.16
N LYS A 205 -2.11 -0.95 -21.60
CA LYS A 205 -2.42 0.02 -22.67
C LYS A 205 -3.08 -0.57 -23.92
N GLY A 206 -2.59 -1.70 -24.42
CA GLY A 206 -3.18 -2.33 -25.60
C GLY A 206 -4.64 -2.72 -25.42
N THR A 207 -4.98 -3.24 -24.25
CA THR A 207 -6.36 -3.58 -23.86
C THR A 207 -7.18 -2.30 -23.60
N LEU A 208 -6.59 -1.31 -22.93
CA LEU A 208 -7.23 -0.01 -22.70
C LEU A 208 -7.58 0.67 -24.04
N ASP A 209 -6.65 0.76 -24.98
CA ASP A 209 -6.91 1.33 -26.31
C ASP A 209 -8.04 0.60 -27.05
N CYS A 210 -8.12 -0.73 -26.90
CA CYS A 210 -9.20 -1.53 -27.48
C CYS A 210 -10.57 -1.14 -26.89
N ILE A 211 -10.65 -1.02 -25.55
CA ILE A 211 -11.85 -0.59 -24.86
C ILE A 211 -12.26 0.82 -25.31
N LEU A 212 -11.33 1.76 -25.30
CA LEU A 212 -11.59 3.15 -25.69
C LEU A 212 -12.08 3.27 -27.15
N LYS A 213 -11.51 2.49 -28.06
CA LYS A 213 -11.97 2.46 -29.47
C LYS A 213 -13.36 1.87 -29.60
N ARG A 214 -13.66 0.77 -28.90
CA ARG A 214 -14.97 0.11 -28.93
C ARG A 214 -16.08 0.97 -28.29
N THR A 215 -15.76 1.81 -27.31
CA THR A 215 -16.69 2.74 -26.66
C THR A 215 -16.75 4.12 -27.30
N GLY A 216 -16.02 4.36 -28.38
CA GLY A 216 -15.93 5.68 -29.01
C GLY A 216 -15.30 6.77 -28.14
N ASN A 217 -14.45 6.36 -27.17
CA ASN A 217 -13.75 7.24 -26.23
C ASN A 217 -12.23 7.29 -26.52
N TYR A 218 -11.83 7.08 -27.77
CA TYR A 218 -10.42 7.14 -28.20
C TYR A 218 -10.16 8.37 -29.08
N PRO A 219 -9.13 9.20 -28.77
CA PRO A 219 -8.34 9.19 -27.54
C PRO A 219 -9.21 9.47 -26.31
N LEU A 220 -8.77 9.00 -25.11
CA LEU A 220 -9.51 9.17 -23.88
C LEU A 220 -9.85 10.65 -23.63
N HIS A 221 -11.12 10.98 -23.44
CA HIS A 221 -11.61 12.36 -23.25
C HIS A 221 -12.81 12.50 -22.31
N ARG A 222 -13.30 11.40 -21.73
CA ARG A 222 -14.41 11.40 -20.77
C ARG A 222 -14.35 10.17 -19.87
N TYR A 223 -15.12 10.16 -18.81
CA TYR A 223 -15.32 8.95 -18.01
C TYR A 223 -15.89 7.81 -18.84
N LEU A 224 -15.48 6.57 -18.49
CA LEU A 224 -16.14 5.36 -18.95
C LEU A 224 -17.41 5.12 -18.10
N ASN A 225 -18.43 4.52 -18.70
CA ASN A 225 -19.68 4.20 -18.03
C ASN A 225 -19.99 2.70 -18.11
N ARG A 226 -20.70 2.18 -17.10
CA ARG A 226 -21.10 0.78 -17.04
C ARG A 226 -21.94 0.35 -18.26
N GLU A 227 -22.84 1.20 -18.70
CA GLU A 227 -23.74 0.93 -19.84
C GLU A 227 -22.99 0.67 -21.15
N GLU A 228 -21.76 1.17 -21.25
CA GLU A 228 -20.90 0.99 -22.42
C GLU A 228 -20.17 -0.37 -22.39
N MET A 229 -20.12 -1.04 -21.22
CA MET A 229 -19.44 -2.33 -21.04
C MET A 229 -20.34 -3.49 -21.49
N THR A 230 -20.77 -3.43 -22.76
CA THR A 230 -21.56 -4.47 -23.42
C THR A 230 -20.74 -5.76 -23.62
N GLU A 231 -21.42 -6.86 -23.97
CA GLU A 231 -20.75 -8.11 -24.32
C GLU A 231 -19.74 -7.91 -25.48
N GLU A 232 -20.08 -7.07 -26.47
CA GLU A 232 -19.21 -6.76 -27.60
C GLU A 232 -17.93 -6.04 -27.15
N VAL A 233 -18.06 -5.05 -26.26
CA VAL A 233 -16.90 -4.33 -25.70
C VAL A 233 -16.03 -5.25 -24.87
N CYS A 234 -16.62 -6.12 -24.05
CA CYS A 234 -15.92 -7.03 -23.15
C CYS A 234 -15.38 -8.30 -23.85
N ASN A 235 -15.82 -8.60 -25.06
CA ASN A 235 -15.44 -9.83 -25.75
C ASN A 235 -13.92 -9.89 -26.03
N GLY A 236 -13.32 -11.00 -25.61
CA GLY A 236 -11.88 -11.26 -25.77
C GLY A 236 -10.99 -10.50 -24.77
N LEU A 237 -11.57 -9.78 -23.81
CA LEU A 237 -10.81 -9.20 -22.71
C LEU A 237 -10.55 -10.25 -21.62
N SER A 238 -9.30 -10.37 -21.19
CA SER A 238 -8.92 -11.24 -20.05
C SER A 238 -9.32 -10.64 -18.69
N PHE A 239 -9.81 -9.41 -18.69
CA PHE A 239 -10.07 -8.62 -17.49
C PHE A 239 -11.58 -8.37 -17.30
N PRO A 240 -12.16 -8.59 -16.08
CA PRO A 240 -13.59 -8.45 -15.84
C PRO A 240 -14.00 -6.97 -15.69
N ILE A 241 -13.79 -6.16 -16.73
CA ILE A 241 -14.05 -4.72 -16.69
C ILE A 241 -15.52 -4.38 -16.35
N ASN A 242 -16.47 -5.23 -16.73
CA ASN A 242 -17.89 -5.07 -16.41
C ASN A 242 -18.22 -5.17 -14.90
N LYS A 243 -17.27 -5.66 -14.07
CA LYS A 243 -17.41 -5.74 -12.61
C LYS A 243 -16.78 -4.56 -11.87
N ARG A 244 -16.13 -3.65 -12.59
CA ARG A 244 -15.49 -2.45 -12.00
C ARG A 244 -16.53 -1.42 -11.56
N ALA A 245 -16.12 -0.50 -10.68
CA ALA A 245 -16.90 0.65 -10.28
C ALA A 245 -16.81 1.77 -11.32
N TYR A 246 -17.93 2.36 -11.69
CA TYR A 246 -18.00 3.46 -12.64
C TYR A 246 -18.61 4.70 -12.01
N PRO A 247 -18.23 5.93 -12.45
CA PRO A 247 -18.68 7.17 -11.82
C PRO A 247 -20.20 7.27 -11.63
N LYS A 248 -20.97 6.95 -12.67
CA LYS A 248 -22.44 7.04 -12.64
C LYS A 248 -23.11 6.05 -11.68
N ASP A 249 -22.42 5.00 -11.25
CA ASP A 249 -23.00 4.03 -10.33
C ASP A 249 -23.21 4.62 -8.93
N TYR A 250 -22.43 5.64 -8.57
CA TYR A 250 -22.34 6.15 -7.19
C TYR A 250 -22.76 7.60 -7.04
N LEU A 251 -22.55 8.45 -8.06
CA LEU A 251 -22.62 9.92 -7.95
C LEU A 251 -21.82 10.44 -6.74
N ALA A 252 -20.70 9.81 -6.48
CA ALA A 252 -19.79 10.03 -5.37
C ALA A 252 -18.45 9.38 -5.70
N MET A 253 -17.38 9.72 -5.00
CA MET A 253 -16.15 8.95 -5.03
C MET A 253 -16.31 7.70 -4.15
N PRO A 254 -16.25 6.48 -4.71
CA PRO A 254 -16.21 5.25 -3.92
C PRO A 254 -14.92 5.15 -3.10
N VAL A 255 -14.88 4.21 -2.14
CA VAL A 255 -13.66 3.94 -1.38
C VAL A 255 -12.49 3.58 -2.31
N ASP A 256 -11.38 4.23 -2.06
CA ASP A 256 -10.12 4.07 -2.78
C ASP A 256 -8.94 4.43 -1.87
N ASP A 257 -7.80 3.79 -2.00
CA ASP A 257 -6.62 4.11 -1.19
C ASP A 257 -6.04 5.48 -1.53
N ASP A 258 -5.99 5.87 -2.79
CA ASP A 258 -5.60 7.23 -3.22
C ASP A 258 -6.35 8.34 -2.48
N THR A 259 -7.65 8.16 -2.28
CA THR A 259 -8.49 9.16 -1.61
C THR A 259 -8.60 8.96 -0.11
N ASN A 260 -8.44 7.74 0.39
CA ASN A 260 -8.30 7.48 1.82
C ASN A 260 -7.08 8.19 2.41
N TYR A 261 -5.94 8.20 1.70
CA TYR A 261 -4.69 8.77 2.22
C TYR A 261 -4.77 10.27 2.48
N ILE A 262 -5.46 11.05 1.64
CA ILE A 262 -5.61 12.49 1.93
C ILE A 262 -6.47 12.75 3.17
N VAL A 263 -7.48 11.90 3.42
CA VAL A 263 -8.31 11.96 4.64
C VAL A 263 -7.52 11.43 5.85
N LEU A 264 -6.68 10.44 5.66
CA LEU A 264 -5.79 9.93 6.69
C LEU A 264 -4.72 10.97 7.08
N GLY A 265 -4.12 11.66 6.11
CA GLY A 265 -3.23 12.80 6.34
C GLY A 265 -3.90 13.91 7.15
N TYR A 266 -5.16 14.25 6.82
CA TYR A 266 -5.97 15.16 7.64
C TYR A 266 -6.10 14.64 9.09
N ARG A 267 -6.39 13.35 9.28
CA ARG A 267 -6.55 12.77 10.63
C ARG A 267 -5.23 12.78 11.41
N ILE A 268 -4.11 12.48 10.77
CA ILE A 268 -2.77 12.51 11.39
C ILE A 268 -2.50 13.93 11.93
N VAL A 269 -2.63 14.95 11.09
CA VAL A 269 -2.36 16.32 11.52
C VAL A 269 -3.38 16.80 12.58
N LYS A 270 -4.64 16.40 12.47
CA LYS A 270 -5.67 16.71 13.47
C LYS A 270 -5.37 16.10 14.84
N ASP A 271 -4.95 14.84 14.86
CA ASP A 271 -4.82 14.07 16.09
C ASP A 271 -3.44 14.25 16.75
N TYR A 272 -2.38 14.54 15.98
CA TYR A 272 -0.99 14.65 16.46
C TYR A 272 -0.34 16.02 16.22
N GLY A 273 -1.02 16.93 15.53
CA GLY A 273 -0.47 18.26 15.18
C GLY A 273 0.48 18.21 13.98
N ARG A 274 1.02 19.38 13.61
CA ARG A 274 1.92 19.54 12.45
C ARG A 274 3.30 18.90 12.68
N GLU A 275 3.70 18.75 13.93
CA GLU A 275 4.98 18.13 14.34
C GLU A 275 4.88 16.62 14.55
N PHE A 276 3.88 15.95 13.95
CA PHE A 276 3.74 14.50 14.01
C PHE A 276 5.02 13.78 13.56
N THR A 277 5.25 12.61 14.12
CA THR A 277 6.41 11.76 13.83
C THR A 277 6.01 10.54 12.98
N ALA A 278 6.98 9.84 12.42
CA ALA A 278 6.73 8.55 11.74
C ALA A 278 6.05 7.53 12.68
N ALA A 279 6.34 7.56 13.97
CA ALA A 279 5.68 6.70 14.97
C ALA A 279 4.19 7.07 15.15
N ASP A 280 3.85 8.36 15.07
CA ASP A 280 2.45 8.82 15.13
C ASP A 280 1.67 8.37 13.89
N VAL A 281 2.30 8.41 12.70
CA VAL A 281 1.71 7.89 11.46
C VAL A 281 1.42 6.39 11.59
N ALA A 282 2.40 5.60 12.03
CA ALA A 282 2.20 4.16 12.25
C ALA A 282 1.09 3.88 13.27
N SER A 283 1.03 4.67 14.36
CA SER A 283 -0.03 4.60 15.38
C SER A 283 -1.41 4.96 14.80
N ALA A 284 -1.49 5.98 13.94
CA ALA A 284 -2.72 6.36 13.26
C ALA A 284 -3.22 5.23 12.34
N TRP A 285 -2.34 4.63 11.55
CA TRP A 285 -2.70 3.50 10.67
C TRP A 285 -3.29 2.34 11.42
N LEU A 286 -2.65 1.91 12.52
CA LEU A 286 -3.13 0.81 13.36
C LEU A 286 -4.50 1.08 14.00
N LYS A 287 -4.86 2.34 14.23
CA LYS A 287 -6.11 2.75 14.89
C LYS A 287 -7.24 3.05 13.91
N LEU A 288 -6.92 3.55 12.71
CA LEU A 288 -7.89 4.20 11.85
C LEU A 288 -8.32 3.36 10.65
N GLN A 289 -7.57 2.33 10.27
CA GLN A 289 -7.93 1.46 9.16
C GLN A 289 -7.58 0.00 9.45
N SER A 290 -8.29 -0.92 8.79
CA SER A 290 -7.90 -2.33 8.80
C SER A 290 -6.70 -2.58 7.89
N LYS A 291 -5.95 -3.65 8.16
CA LYS A 291 -4.85 -4.10 7.29
C LYS A 291 -5.26 -4.20 5.81
N ASP A 292 -6.49 -4.61 5.54
CA ASP A 292 -6.97 -4.87 4.19
C ASP A 292 -7.31 -3.61 3.38
N ALA A 293 -7.23 -2.42 4.01
CA ALA A 293 -7.30 -1.13 3.33
C ALA A 293 -5.96 -0.70 2.72
N TYR A 294 -4.88 -1.42 3.01
CA TYR A 294 -3.53 -1.13 2.53
C TYR A 294 -3.09 -2.16 1.49
N CYS A 295 -2.32 -1.74 0.50
CA CYS A 295 -1.74 -2.60 -0.53
C CYS A 295 -0.22 -2.66 -0.39
N THR A 296 0.40 -3.60 -1.05
CA THR A 296 1.86 -3.74 -1.28
C THR A 296 2.76 -3.29 -0.11
N ALA A 297 3.57 -2.26 -0.28
CA ALA A 297 4.52 -1.77 0.73
C ALA A 297 3.83 -1.36 2.04
N GLU A 298 2.68 -0.73 1.96
CA GLU A 298 1.89 -0.28 3.09
C GLU A 298 1.36 -1.44 3.91
N ARG A 299 0.84 -2.47 3.26
CA ARG A 299 0.38 -3.68 3.95
C ARG A 299 1.53 -4.42 4.61
N VAL A 300 2.69 -4.48 3.96
CA VAL A 300 3.90 -5.05 4.58
C VAL A 300 4.30 -4.23 5.80
N ALA A 301 4.32 -2.90 5.72
CA ALA A 301 4.62 -2.03 6.86
C ALA A 301 3.61 -2.21 7.99
N PHE A 302 2.30 -2.25 7.68
CA PHE A 302 1.25 -2.51 8.69
C PHE A 302 1.50 -3.84 9.43
N ARG A 303 1.77 -4.92 8.69
CA ARG A 303 2.14 -6.21 9.28
C ARG A 303 3.40 -6.10 10.14
N ASN A 304 4.38 -5.34 9.69
CA ASN A 304 5.62 -5.12 10.42
C ASN A 304 5.36 -4.39 11.74
N PHE A 305 4.50 -3.37 11.77
CA PHE A 305 4.08 -2.71 13.03
C PHE A 305 3.46 -3.70 14.02
N VAL A 306 2.53 -4.54 13.55
CA VAL A 306 1.88 -5.57 14.39
C VAL A 306 2.91 -6.56 14.95
N ASN A 307 3.98 -6.84 14.20
CA ASN A 307 5.09 -7.69 14.62
C ASN A 307 6.18 -6.96 15.44
N GLY A 308 5.98 -5.67 15.78
CA GLY A 308 6.88 -4.90 16.63
C GLY A 308 8.04 -4.20 15.91
N TYR A 309 8.05 -4.18 14.58
CA TYR A 309 9.02 -3.40 13.82
C TYR A 309 8.56 -1.95 13.72
N LEU A 310 9.28 -1.05 14.36
CA LEU A 310 9.00 0.39 14.30
C LEU A 310 9.64 1.04 13.06
N PRO A 311 9.14 2.21 12.61
CA PRO A 311 9.83 3.00 11.58
C PRO A 311 11.27 3.37 12.02
N PRO A 312 12.26 3.34 11.12
CA PRO A 312 12.17 2.98 9.70
C PRO A 312 12.31 1.48 9.39
N ALA A 313 12.53 0.60 10.40
CA ALA A 313 12.72 -0.83 10.18
C ALA A 313 11.48 -1.48 9.52
N SER A 314 10.29 -0.95 9.79
CA SER A 314 9.02 -1.38 9.18
C SER A 314 8.99 -1.26 7.65
N ALA A 315 9.71 -0.28 7.11
CA ALA A 315 9.83 -0.06 5.67
C ALA A 315 10.76 -1.06 4.97
N HIS A 316 11.69 -1.66 5.71
CA HIS A 316 12.71 -2.55 5.17
C HIS A 316 12.38 -4.03 5.31
N TYR A 317 11.84 -4.43 6.47
CA TYR A 317 11.71 -5.84 6.80
C TYR A 317 10.78 -6.57 5.84
N LYS A 318 11.36 -7.45 5.01
CA LYS A 318 10.66 -8.27 4.02
C LYS A 318 9.69 -7.46 3.14
N ASN A 319 10.12 -6.28 2.71
CA ASN A 319 9.34 -5.37 1.89
C ASN A 319 9.94 -5.23 0.49
N PRO A 320 9.57 -6.09 -0.47
CA PRO A 320 10.05 -6.01 -1.84
C PRO A 320 9.51 -4.79 -2.61
N TYR A 321 8.47 -4.13 -2.10
CA TYR A 321 7.76 -3.00 -2.70
C TYR A 321 8.24 -1.63 -2.21
N ARG A 322 9.35 -1.56 -1.50
CA ARG A 322 9.84 -0.38 -0.77
C ARG A 322 10.15 0.87 -1.62
N GLU A 323 10.16 0.76 -2.95
CA GLU A 323 10.25 1.88 -3.88
C GLU A 323 9.04 1.97 -4.83
N TRP A 324 7.90 1.37 -4.45
CA TRP A 324 6.68 1.46 -5.23
C TRP A 324 5.92 2.77 -4.94
N ILE A 325 4.88 3.04 -5.75
CA ILE A 325 4.17 4.32 -5.80
C ILE A 325 3.40 4.68 -4.54
N GLY A 326 3.11 3.71 -3.66
CA GLY A 326 2.21 3.89 -2.54
C GLY A 326 2.55 5.04 -1.58
N ALA A 327 3.83 5.45 -1.47
CA ALA A 327 4.18 6.68 -0.77
C ALA A 327 3.83 7.93 -1.60
N GLN A 328 4.16 7.95 -2.89
CA GLN A 328 3.91 9.11 -3.76
C GLN A 328 2.44 9.58 -3.73
N ILE A 329 1.49 8.66 -3.58
CA ILE A 329 0.05 8.95 -3.56
C ILE A 329 -0.47 9.50 -2.23
N ARG A 330 0.35 9.54 -1.16
CA ARG A 330 -0.06 9.97 0.18
C ARG A 330 0.29 11.41 0.52
N GLY A 331 1.26 11.99 -0.17
CA GLY A 331 1.85 13.28 0.16
C GLY A 331 0.98 14.50 -0.05
N ASP A 332 -0.13 14.39 -0.77
CA ASP A 332 -0.93 15.51 -1.23
C ASP A 332 -1.43 16.39 -0.08
N TYR A 333 -1.92 15.78 1.00
CA TYR A 333 -2.42 16.53 2.13
C TYR A 333 -1.37 17.44 2.76
N PHE A 334 -0.13 16.99 2.83
CA PHE A 334 0.99 17.78 3.35
C PHE A 334 1.35 18.93 2.42
N GLY A 335 1.12 18.78 1.11
CA GLY A 335 1.18 19.87 0.15
C GLY A 335 0.09 20.91 0.37
N TYR A 336 -1.17 20.48 0.57
CA TYR A 336 -2.31 21.38 0.78
C TYR A 336 -2.17 22.28 2.00
N ILE A 337 -1.57 21.80 3.07
CA ILE A 337 -1.41 22.56 4.33
C ILE A 337 -0.10 23.38 4.40
N ASN A 338 0.68 23.39 3.32
CA ASN A 338 1.94 24.14 3.21
C ASN A 338 2.02 24.99 1.92
N PRO A 339 1.03 25.87 1.64
CA PRO A 339 1.04 26.70 0.44
C PRO A 339 2.35 27.48 0.32
N CYS A 340 3.02 27.38 -0.83
CA CYS A 340 4.31 28.00 -1.12
C CYS A 340 5.45 27.69 -0.13
N ASN A 341 5.29 26.64 0.68
CA ASN A 341 6.35 26.14 1.57
C ASN A 341 6.70 24.68 1.25
N PRO A 342 7.33 24.43 0.08
CA PRO A 342 7.61 23.07 -0.38
C PRO A 342 8.60 22.32 0.52
N LYS A 343 9.47 23.03 1.26
CA LYS A 343 10.41 22.39 2.19
C LYS A 343 9.67 21.71 3.33
N THR A 344 8.72 22.42 3.97
CA THR A 344 7.92 21.85 5.07
C THR A 344 7.00 20.75 4.56
N ALA A 345 6.43 20.91 3.35
CA ALA A 345 5.64 19.88 2.71
C ALA A 345 6.44 18.59 2.50
N ALA A 346 7.67 18.69 1.98
CA ALA A 346 8.57 17.56 1.79
C ALA A 346 9.01 16.91 3.12
N ASP A 347 9.26 17.69 4.17
CA ASP A 347 9.60 17.17 5.50
C ASP A 347 8.44 16.35 6.10
N MET A 348 7.21 16.86 6.01
CA MET A 348 6.02 16.13 6.47
C MET A 348 5.80 14.85 5.67
N ALA A 349 5.95 14.91 4.35
CA ALA A 349 5.88 13.75 3.45
C ALA A 349 6.96 12.71 3.79
N PHE A 350 8.18 13.12 4.11
CA PHE A 350 9.22 12.21 4.57
C PHE A 350 8.80 11.44 5.83
N ARG A 351 8.20 12.12 6.82
CA ARG A 351 7.74 11.47 8.06
C ARG A 351 6.67 10.43 7.80
N ASP A 352 5.80 10.66 6.82
CA ASP A 352 4.79 9.68 6.38
C ASP A 352 5.43 8.57 5.55
N ALA A 353 6.21 8.87 4.50
CA ALA A 353 6.80 7.90 3.60
C ALA A 353 7.70 6.87 4.30
N SER A 354 8.52 7.33 5.25
CA SER A 354 9.57 6.54 5.90
C SER A 354 9.05 5.35 6.74
N ILE A 355 7.75 5.27 7.00
CA ILE A 355 7.16 4.14 7.71
C ILE A 355 7.05 2.87 6.86
N SER A 356 7.00 3.02 5.53
CA SER A 356 6.69 1.96 4.56
C SER A 356 7.63 1.92 3.35
N HIS A 357 8.35 3.00 3.07
CA HIS A 357 9.18 3.14 1.87
C HIS A 357 10.61 3.60 2.21
N VAL A 358 11.49 3.45 1.22
CA VAL A 358 12.90 3.88 1.28
C VAL A 358 13.28 4.59 -0.02
N LYS A 359 14.39 5.34 -0.02
CA LYS A 359 15.02 5.92 -1.22
C LYS A 359 13.97 6.56 -2.16
N ASN A 360 13.88 6.10 -3.42
CA ASN A 360 12.98 6.70 -4.42
C ASN A 360 11.49 6.59 -4.05
N GLY A 361 11.07 5.62 -3.24
CA GLY A 361 9.72 5.59 -2.68
C GLY A 361 9.46 6.80 -1.78
N ILE A 362 10.39 7.13 -0.87
CA ILE A 362 10.32 8.35 -0.05
C ILE A 362 10.36 9.60 -0.95
N TYR A 363 11.27 9.63 -1.92
CA TYR A 363 11.43 10.80 -2.80
C TYR A 363 10.19 11.10 -3.63
N GLY A 364 9.44 10.06 -4.03
CA GLY A 364 8.17 10.22 -4.77
C GLY A 364 7.14 11.00 -3.96
N GLU A 365 6.97 10.69 -2.68
CA GLU A 365 6.05 11.42 -1.80
C GLU A 365 6.53 12.85 -1.53
N MET A 366 7.82 13.03 -1.22
CA MET A 366 8.42 14.36 -1.02
C MET A 366 8.26 15.23 -2.25
N TRP A 367 8.48 14.67 -3.46
CA TRP A 367 8.31 15.36 -4.73
C TRP A 367 6.85 15.78 -4.97
N ALA A 368 5.89 14.87 -4.82
CA ALA A 368 4.47 15.16 -5.02
C ALA A 368 3.98 16.24 -4.05
N SER A 369 4.29 16.11 -2.77
CA SER A 369 3.91 17.07 -1.74
C SER A 369 4.51 18.46 -1.99
N ALA A 370 5.80 18.54 -2.34
CA ALA A 370 6.47 19.79 -2.64
C ALA A 370 5.96 20.44 -3.94
N MET A 371 5.64 19.65 -4.98
CA MET A 371 4.96 20.15 -6.20
C MET A 371 3.64 20.83 -5.87
N ILE A 372 2.81 20.17 -5.05
CA ILE A 372 1.51 20.70 -4.64
C ILE A 372 1.67 22.01 -3.86
N ALA A 373 2.65 22.08 -2.96
CA ALA A 373 2.95 23.32 -2.25
C ALA A 373 3.37 24.46 -3.22
N CYS A 374 4.18 24.15 -4.24
CA CYS A 374 4.56 25.12 -5.28
C CYS A 374 3.37 25.56 -6.15
N ALA A 375 2.41 24.67 -6.40
CA ALA A 375 1.26 24.92 -7.27
C ALA A 375 0.34 26.04 -6.74
N PHE A 376 0.38 26.38 -5.45
CA PHE A 376 -0.39 27.50 -4.89
C PHE A 376 0.05 28.85 -5.43
N GLY A 377 1.33 29.06 -5.68
CA GLY A 377 1.89 30.35 -6.06
C GLY A 377 2.44 30.45 -7.47
N SER A 378 2.54 29.33 -8.20
CA SER A 378 3.14 29.31 -9.54
C SER A 378 2.10 28.96 -10.61
N ASP A 379 2.19 29.69 -11.73
CA ASP A 379 1.42 29.43 -12.95
C ASP A 379 2.20 28.63 -14.01
N ASP A 380 3.45 28.30 -13.76
CA ASP A 380 4.29 27.53 -14.66
C ASP A 380 4.46 26.09 -14.18
N ILE A 381 3.86 25.14 -14.91
CA ILE A 381 3.91 23.71 -14.61
C ILE A 381 5.35 23.19 -14.50
N LYS A 382 6.24 23.63 -15.37
CA LYS A 382 7.64 23.18 -15.32
C LYS A 382 8.33 23.65 -14.04
N SER A 383 8.08 24.89 -13.62
CA SER A 383 8.57 25.40 -12.34
C SER A 383 8.01 24.64 -11.14
N VAL A 384 6.74 24.24 -11.18
CA VAL A 384 6.11 23.39 -10.15
C VAL A 384 6.80 22.03 -10.05
N ILE A 385 6.99 21.35 -11.18
CA ILE A 385 7.67 20.04 -11.22
C ILE A 385 9.11 20.14 -10.68
N ARG A 386 9.86 21.17 -11.10
CA ARG A 386 11.23 21.41 -10.64
C ARG A 386 11.27 21.83 -9.17
N GLY A 387 10.28 22.60 -8.72
CA GLY A 387 10.13 22.99 -7.32
C GLY A 387 9.98 21.77 -6.40
N GLY A 388 9.25 20.75 -6.86
CA GLY A 388 9.19 19.45 -6.17
C GLY A 388 10.54 18.74 -6.14
N LEU A 389 11.25 18.68 -7.28
CA LEU A 389 12.55 18.03 -7.39
C LEU A 389 13.64 18.69 -6.54
N ALA A 390 13.49 19.96 -6.13
CA ALA A 390 14.44 20.66 -5.29
C ALA A 390 14.73 19.96 -3.94
N TYR A 391 13.79 19.14 -3.49
CA TYR A 391 13.83 18.40 -2.21
C TYR A 391 14.07 16.91 -2.40
N VAL A 392 14.47 16.50 -3.59
CA VAL A 392 14.88 15.14 -3.95
C VAL A 392 16.37 15.14 -4.26
N PRO A 393 17.14 14.09 -3.87
CA PRO A 393 18.58 14.03 -4.20
C PRO A 393 18.79 14.12 -5.72
N LYS A 394 19.56 15.12 -6.16
CA LYS A 394 19.92 15.28 -7.59
C LYS A 394 20.74 14.11 -8.13
N THR A 395 21.23 13.26 -7.24
CA THR A 395 21.97 12.04 -7.53
C THR A 395 21.10 10.79 -7.60
N SER A 396 19.75 10.94 -7.52
CA SER A 396 18.83 9.82 -7.52
C SER A 396 18.32 9.44 -8.90
N ARG A 397 17.84 8.21 -9.01
CA ARG A 397 17.13 7.70 -10.21
C ARG A 397 15.87 8.51 -10.52
N LEU A 398 15.09 8.88 -9.49
CA LEU A 398 13.86 9.68 -9.67
C LEU A 398 14.18 11.05 -10.26
N TYR A 399 15.19 11.76 -9.71
CA TYR A 399 15.59 13.07 -10.20
C TYR A 399 16.01 13.01 -11.68
N GLU A 400 16.83 12.03 -12.04
CA GLU A 400 17.27 11.82 -13.44
C GLU A 400 16.07 11.54 -14.37
N ALA A 401 15.16 10.67 -13.92
CA ALA A 401 14.00 10.26 -14.72
C ALA A 401 13.04 11.44 -14.99
N VAL A 402 12.66 12.20 -13.99
CA VAL A 402 11.76 13.35 -14.17
C VAL A 402 12.43 14.46 -14.99
N ASN A 403 13.73 14.73 -14.79
CA ASN A 403 14.44 15.68 -15.62
C ASN A 403 14.57 15.24 -17.08
N ARG A 404 14.62 13.94 -17.37
CA ARG A 404 14.55 13.39 -18.73
C ARG A 404 13.24 13.79 -19.42
N ILE A 405 12.12 13.68 -18.71
CA ILE A 405 10.80 14.07 -19.24
C ILE A 405 10.75 15.58 -19.50
N ILE A 406 11.29 16.41 -18.57
CA ILE A 406 11.42 17.86 -18.79
C ILE A 406 12.26 18.13 -20.05
N GLY A 407 13.39 17.44 -20.22
CA GLY A 407 14.24 17.56 -21.41
C GLY A 407 13.55 17.17 -22.70
N TYR A 408 12.74 16.13 -22.71
CA TYR A 408 11.94 15.74 -23.86
C TYR A 408 10.92 16.81 -24.24
N TYR A 409 10.21 17.36 -23.26
CA TYR A 409 9.29 18.46 -23.48
C TYR A 409 10.00 19.71 -24.04
N ASP A 410 11.14 20.10 -23.47
CA ASP A 410 11.93 21.25 -23.91
C ASP A 410 12.51 21.08 -25.32
N SER A 411 12.83 19.85 -25.71
CA SER A 411 13.30 19.53 -27.08
C SER A 411 12.20 19.51 -28.14
N GLY A 412 10.92 19.64 -27.73
CA GLY A 412 9.78 19.58 -28.64
C GLY A 412 9.36 18.16 -29.04
N MET A 413 9.78 17.13 -28.27
CA MET A 413 9.30 15.75 -28.45
C MET A 413 7.78 15.71 -28.36
N SER A 414 7.13 14.83 -29.11
CA SER A 414 5.68 14.65 -28.99
C SER A 414 5.30 13.87 -27.72
N TYR A 415 4.06 14.02 -27.26
CA TYR A 415 3.52 13.22 -26.14
C TYR A 415 3.62 11.72 -26.43
N ASP A 416 3.26 11.29 -27.64
CA ASP A 416 3.27 9.89 -28.02
C ASP A 416 4.70 9.31 -28.03
N ASP A 417 5.68 10.07 -28.53
CA ASP A 417 7.09 9.65 -28.52
C ASP A 417 7.63 9.56 -27.09
N CYS A 418 7.29 10.53 -26.23
CA CYS A 418 7.66 10.52 -24.81
C CYS A 418 7.04 9.32 -24.08
N MET A 419 5.75 9.06 -24.30
CA MET A 419 5.05 7.90 -23.75
C MET A 419 5.68 6.58 -24.22
N ASN A 420 6.01 6.47 -25.51
CA ASN A 420 6.65 5.28 -26.07
C ASN A 420 8.05 5.06 -25.48
N ASP A 421 8.83 6.11 -25.22
CA ASP A 421 10.13 6.00 -24.55
C ASP A 421 9.98 5.47 -23.10
N ILE A 422 9.02 6.01 -22.32
CA ILE A 422 8.72 5.49 -20.98
C ILE A 422 8.40 3.99 -21.06
N ARG A 423 7.50 3.58 -21.96
CA ARG A 423 7.07 2.19 -22.13
C ARG A 423 8.16 1.26 -22.70
N THR A 424 9.19 1.80 -23.30
CA THR A 424 10.37 1.03 -23.73
C THR A 424 11.31 0.73 -22.55
N ARG A 425 11.40 1.66 -21.61
CA ARG A 425 12.26 1.52 -20.40
C ARG A 425 11.56 0.76 -19.28
N TRP A 426 10.24 0.86 -19.19
CA TRP A 426 9.40 0.24 -18.18
C TRP A 426 8.35 -0.64 -18.84
N ASN A 427 8.19 -1.85 -18.32
CA ASN A 427 7.22 -2.80 -18.85
C ASN A 427 5.99 -2.89 -17.92
N GLU A 428 4.86 -2.33 -18.34
CA GLU A 428 3.61 -2.38 -17.56
C GLU A 428 3.10 -3.80 -17.25
N ALA A 429 3.58 -4.83 -17.96
CA ALA A 429 3.26 -6.24 -17.71
C ALA A 429 4.21 -6.89 -16.71
N ASP A 430 5.30 -6.23 -16.34
CA ASP A 430 6.22 -6.69 -15.31
C ASP A 430 5.67 -6.35 -13.92
N GLY A 431 5.66 -7.34 -13.04
CA GLY A 431 5.16 -7.19 -11.66
C GLY A 431 5.89 -6.12 -10.85
N HIS A 432 7.11 -5.74 -11.22
CA HIS A 432 7.88 -4.69 -10.55
C HIS A 432 7.63 -3.31 -11.18
N ASP A 433 7.66 -3.23 -12.50
CA ASP A 433 7.74 -1.97 -13.24
C ASP A 433 6.42 -1.17 -13.24
N TRP A 434 5.26 -1.87 -13.23
CA TRP A 434 3.96 -1.23 -13.41
C TRP A 434 3.57 -0.27 -12.28
N CYS A 435 4.00 -0.57 -11.06
CA CYS A 435 3.66 0.17 -9.84
C CYS A 435 4.89 0.85 -9.20
N HIS A 436 6.05 0.84 -9.89
CA HIS A 436 7.26 1.49 -9.37
C HIS A 436 7.11 3.02 -9.35
N THR A 437 7.59 3.66 -8.28
CA THR A 437 7.51 5.12 -8.11
C THR A 437 8.06 5.88 -9.33
N ILE A 438 9.21 5.45 -9.89
CA ILE A 438 9.87 6.20 -10.96
C ILE A 438 9.09 6.15 -12.27
N SER A 439 8.60 4.97 -12.71
CA SER A 439 7.82 4.85 -13.93
C SER A 439 6.57 5.74 -13.88
N ASN A 440 5.90 5.75 -12.74
CA ASN A 440 4.69 6.53 -12.53
C ASN A 440 4.97 8.03 -12.35
N ALA A 441 6.08 8.42 -11.71
CA ALA A 441 6.51 9.81 -11.65
C ALA A 441 6.81 10.41 -13.04
N GLU A 442 7.42 9.64 -13.93
CA GLU A 442 7.62 10.05 -15.34
C GLU A 442 6.28 10.30 -16.05
N ILE A 443 5.27 9.43 -15.82
CA ILE A 443 3.92 9.60 -16.39
C ILE A 443 3.23 10.84 -15.84
N VAL A 444 3.30 11.09 -14.52
CA VAL A 444 2.75 12.29 -13.90
C VAL A 444 3.42 13.55 -14.47
N ALA A 445 4.74 13.60 -14.52
CA ALA A 445 5.48 14.74 -15.09
C ALA A 445 5.12 14.97 -16.57
N MET A 446 5.07 13.90 -17.36
CA MET A 446 4.66 13.95 -18.77
C MET A 446 3.24 14.50 -18.91
N SER A 447 2.27 13.98 -18.18
CA SER A 447 0.87 14.40 -18.29
C SER A 447 0.68 15.88 -17.92
N LEU A 448 1.34 16.35 -16.87
CA LEU A 448 1.33 17.74 -16.47
C LEU A 448 1.90 18.67 -17.57
N LEU A 449 3.08 18.34 -18.12
CA LEU A 449 3.74 19.15 -19.15
C LEU A 449 2.94 19.20 -20.46
N PHE A 450 2.55 18.03 -20.97
CA PHE A 450 1.87 17.94 -22.28
C PHE A 450 0.37 18.27 -22.21
N GLY A 451 -0.22 18.22 -21.03
CA GLY A 451 -1.61 18.68 -20.76
C GLY A 451 -1.77 20.19 -20.85
N LYS A 452 -0.68 20.98 -20.63
CA LYS A 452 -0.65 22.45 -20.81
C LYS A 452 -1.76 23.20 -20.05
N LYS A 453 -1.98 22.85 -18.78
CA LYS A 453 -3.03 23.40 -17.90
C LYS A 453 -4.47 23.07 -18.30
N ASP A 454 -4.72 22.27 -19.28
CA ASP A 454 -6.04 21.70 -19.52
C ASP A 454 -6.25 20.51 -18.57
N TYR A 455 -7.19 20.66 -17.66
CA TYR A 455 -7.44 19.67 -16.60
C TYR A 455 -7.84 18.31 -17.18
N GLY A 456 -8.86 18.29 -18.07
CA GLY A 456 -9.37 17.07 -18.67
C GLY A 456 -8.30 16.35 -19.49
N LYS A 457 -7.57 17.10 -20.32
CA LYS A 457 -6.46 16.57 -21.11
C LYS A 457 -5.36 15.99 -20.22
N THR A 458 -5.00 16.67 -19.13
CA THR A 458 -3.94 16.22 -18.22
C THR A 458 -4.27 14.90 -17.57
N ILE A 459 -5.47 14.75 -16.97
CA ILE A 459 -5.85 13.50 -16.31
C ILE A 459 -6.02 12.36 -17.33
N CYS A 460 -6.54 12.63 -18.53
CA CYS A 460 -6.62 11.64 -19.60
C CYS A 460 -5.23 11.19 -20.08
N MET A 461 -4.27 12.10 -20.18
CA MET A 461 -2.88 11.78 -20.51
C MET A 461 -2.17 10.97 -19.40
N ALA A 462 -2.58 11.12 -18.15
CA ALA A 462 -2.05 10.31 -17.05
C ALA A 462 -2.56 8.87 -17.07
N VAL A 463 -3.80 8.64 -17.54
CA VAL A 463 -4.42 7.31 -17.65
C VAL A 463 -3.96 6.56 -18.91
N THR A 464 -3.81 7.27 -20.03
CA THR A 464 -3.59 6.66 -21.35
C THR A 464 -2.37 5.71 -21.44
N PRO A 465 -1.25 5.92 -20.75
CA PRO A 465 -0.09 5.01 -20.79
C PRO A 465 -0.34 3.61 -20.22
N GLY A 466 -1.38 3.41 -19.41
CA GLY A 466 -1.52 2.27 -18.53
C GLY A 466 -0.75 2.49 -17.23
N PHE A 467 -0.07 1.47 -16.71
CA PHE A 467 0.59 1.49 -15.41
C PHE A 467 -0.43 1.74 -14.29
N ASP A 468 -0.12 2.54 -13.29
CA ASP A 468 -1.01 2.84 -12.17
C ASP A 468 -1.91 4.04 -12.50
N THR A 469 -3.04 3.75 -13.14
CA THR A 469 -3.84 4.76 -13.84
C THR A 469 -4.58 5.72 -12.93
N ASP A 470 -5.13 5.26 -11.82
CA ASP A 470 -5.83 6.06 -10.81
C ASP A 470 -4.86 6.91 -9.98
N CYS A 471 -3.77 6.31 -9.53
CA CYS A 471 -2.70 6.99 -8.81
C CYS A 471 -2.08 8.14 -9.63
N ASN A 472 -1.77 7.88 -10.90
CA ASN A 472 -1.17 8.89 -11.79
C ASN A 472 -2.13 10.04 -12.07
N ALA A 473 -3.39 9.73 -12.39
CA ALA A 473 -4.39 10.74 -12.67
C ALA A 473 -4.81 11.51 -11.42
N ALA A 474 -4.83 10.87 -10.25
CA ALA A 474 -5.04 11.50 -8.96
C ALA A 474 -3.97 12.55 -8.66
N THR A 475 -2.69 12.17 -8.75
CA THR A 475 -1.58 13.08 -8.47
C THR A 475 -1.52 14.24 -9.46
N ALA A 476 -1.64 13.97 -10.77
CA ALA A 476 -1.66 15.02 -11.78
C ALA A 476 -2.88 15.96 -11.62
N GLY A 477 -4.05 15.38 -11.32
CA GLY A 477 -5.28 16.09 -11.05
C GLY A 477 -5.20 16.97 -9.80
N SER A 478 -4.53 16.51 -8.76
CA SER A 478 -4.27 17.24 -7.53
C SER A 478 -3.42 18.50 -7.75
N VAL A 479 -2.26 18.32 -8.39
CA VAL A 479 -1.34 19.44 -8.70
C VAL A 479 -2.05 20.49 -9.54
N LEU A 480 -2.69 20.06 -10.63
CA LEU A 480 -3.36 21.00 -11.53
C LEU A 480 -4.63 21.59 -10.91
N GLY A 481 -5.33 20.83 -10.08
CA GLY A 481 -6.48 21.32 -9.31
C GLY A 481 -6.11 22.46 -8.36
N VAL A 482 -4.97 22.36 -7.66
CA VAL A 482 -4.43 23.46 -6.85
C VAL A 482 -4.04 24.65 -7.71
N MET A 483 -3.41 24.45 -8.87
CA MET A 483 -3.03 25.55 -9.76
C MET A 483 -4.25 26.34 -10.23
N LEU A 484 -5.33 25.66 -10.62
CA LEU A 484 -6.51 26.26 -11.25
C LEU A 484 -7.54 26.77 -10.24
N GLY A 485 -7.69 26.11 -9.09
CA GLY A 485 -8.82 26.28 -8.17
C GLY A 485 -10.05 25.47 -8.58
N ALA A 486 -10.92 25.16 -7.62
CA ALA A 486 -12.12 24.34 -7.84
C ALA A 486 -13.12 24.98 -8.82
N ALA A 487 -13.27 26.28 -8.77
CA ALA A 487 -14.18 27.03 -9.63
C ALA A 487 -13.81 26.93 -11.12
N ALA A 488 -12.54 26.67 -11.45
CA ALA A 488 -12.07 26.52 -12.82
C ALA A 488 -12.06 25.07 -13.34
N LEU A 489 -12.33 24.08 -12.48
CA LEU A 489 -12.41 22.69 -12.92
C LEU A 489 -13.66 22.44 -13.76
N PRO A 490 -13.54 21.77 -14.94
CA PRO A 490 -14.69 21.57 -15.81
C PRO A 490 -15.78 20.69 -15.18
N ALA A 491 -17.04 21.10 -15.34
CA ALA A 491 -18.20 20.44 -14.75
C ALA A 491 -18.38 18.98 -15.23
N GLU A 492 -17.94 18.65 -16.44
CA GLU A 492 -17.97 17.28 -16.98
C GLU A 492 -17.17 16.28 -16.11
N TRP A 493 -16.15 16.74 -15.38
CA TRP A 493 -15.36 15.92 -14.45
C TRP A 493 -15.91 15.98 -13.03
N THR A 494 -16.32 17.16 -12.56
CA THR A 494 -16.68 17.36 -11.16
C THR A 494 -18.11 16.95 -10.82
N ALA A 495 -19.06 17.05 -11.77
CA ALA A 495 -20.48 16.75 -11.53
C ALA A 495 -20.73 15.27 -11.16
N GLN A 496 -19.84 14.34 -11.57
CA GLN A 496 -19.99 12.92 -11.27
C GLN A 496 -19.68 12.56 -9.81
N VAL A 497 -19.02 13.46 -9.08
CA VAL A 497 -18.56 13.22 -7.69
C VAL A 497 -19.58 13.67 -6.65
N GLY A 498 -20.46 14.63 -6.97
CA GLY A 498 -21.57 15.07 -6.13
C GLY A 498 -21.15 15.57 -4.72
N ASP A 499 -19.97 16.20 -4.60
CA ASP A 499 -19.36 16.65 -3.32
C ASP A 499 -19.25 15.56 -2.25
N THR A 500 -19.16 14.28 -2.66
CA THR A 500 -19.23 13.13 -1.74
C THR A 500 -18.04 12.21 -1.92
N LEU A 501 -17.36 11.91 -0.81
CA LEU A 501 -16.25 10.95 -0.74
C LEU A 501 -16.53 9.88 0.31
N HIS A 502 -16.50 8.61 -0.11
CA HIS A 502 -16.56 7.48 0.79
C HIS A 502 -15.15 7.03 1.21
N THR A 503 -14.97 6.79 2.49
CA THR A 503 -13.68 6.31 3.04
C THR A 503 -13.86 5.04 3.84
N SER A 504 -12.78 4.26 3.98
CA SER A 504 -12.71 3.10 4.89
C SER A 504 -12.10 3.46 6.26
N ILE A 505 -11.93 4.75 6.55
CA ILE A 505 -11.33 5.23 7.80
C ILE A 505 -12.33 5.13 8.94
N PHE A 506 -11.97 4.42 9.99
CA PHE A 506 -12.82 4.22 11.16
C PHE A 506 -13.19 5.55 11.83
N GLY A 507 -14.49 5.72 12.08
CA GLY A 507 -15.04 6.93 12.68
C GLY A 507 -15.08 8.15 11.73
N VAL A 508 -14.82 7.96 10.43
CA VAL A 508 -14.97 9.00 9.39
C VAL A 508 -16.11 8.65 8.43
N GLY A 509 -16.00 7.51 7.73
CA GLY A 509 -17.01 7.05 6.78
C GLY A 509 -17.13 8.00 5.57
N THR A 510 -18.33 8.53 5.33
CA THR A 510 -18.61 9.44 4.21
C THR A 510 -18.38 10.91 4.62
N VAL A 511 -17.71 11.68 3.77
CA VAL A 511 -17.42 13.11 3.98
C VAL A 511 -17.82 13.94 2.76
N SER A 512 -18.09 15.24 3.00
CA SER A 512 -18.20 16.25 1.95
C SER A 512 -16.80 16.75 1.58
N ILE A 513 -16.51 16.81 0.29
CA ILE A 513 -15.20 17.22 -0.24
C ILE A 513 -14.98 18.71 0.08
N SER A 514 -15.99 19.55 -0.15
CA SER A 514 -15.92 20.99 0.14
C SER A 514 -15.72 21.28 1.62
N GLU A 515 -16.36 20.49 2.51
CA GLU A 515 -16.14 20.61 3.95
C GLU A 515 -14.73 20.12 4.38
N MET A 516 -14.17 19.11 3.72
CA MET A 516 -12.78 18.71 3.96
C MET A 516 -11.80 19.81 3.54
N ALA A 517 -12.05 20.47 2.42
CA ALA A 517 -11.25 21.62 1.99
C ALA A 517 -11.29 22.78 3.03
N LYS A 518 -12.47 23.10 3.56
CA LYS A 518 -12.60 24.10 4.65
C LYS A 518 -11.86 23.67 5.91
N LYS A 519 -11.96 22.41 6.30
CA LYS A 519 -11.25 21.88 7.48
C LYS A 519 -9.74 21.90 7.30
N THR A 520 -9.24 21.79 6.06
CA THR A 520 -7.82 21.87 5.73
C THR A 520 -7.21 23.22 6.13
N LEU A 521 -7.97 24.32 6.01
CA LEU A 521 -7.52 25.64 6.46
C LEU A 521 -7.10 25.69 7.94
N ASN A 522 -7.70 24.88 8.80
CA ASN A 522 -7.36 24.84 10.23
C ASN A 522 -5.98 24.23 10.51
N HIS A 523 -5.38 23.58 9.51
CA HIS A 523 -4.10 22.91 9.61
C HIS A 523 -2.95 23.68 8.93
N LEU A 524 -3.24 24.83 8.34
CA LEU A 524 -2.20 25.74 7.84
C LEU A 524 -1.28 26.18 8.98
N ALA A 525 -0.03 26.52 8.66
CA ALA A 525 0.84 27.19 9.62
C ALA A 525 0.17 28.50 10.05
N LYS A 526 0.09 28.74 11.36
CA LYS A 526 -0.30 30.06 11.87
C LYS A 526 0.86 31.01 11.62
N GLU A 527 0.57 32.20 11.08
CA GLU A 527 1.55 33.27 11.10
C GLU A 527 1.94 33.51 12.56
N GLU A 528 3.25 33.46 12.86
CA GLU A 528 3.75 33.92 14.15
C GLU A 528 3.46 35.43 14.20
N GLU A 529 2.59 35.88 15.13
CA GLU A 529 2.29 37.26 15.41
C GLU A 529 3.53 38.02 15.94
#